data_6eb8242f1de287153e01610f6689d8e7
#
_entry.id   6eb8242f1de287153e01610f6689d8e7
#
_cell.length_a   1.000
_cell.length_b   1.000
_cell.length_c   1.000
_cell.angle_alpha   90.00
_cell.angle_beta   90.00
_cell.angle_gamma   90.00
#
_symmetry.space_group_name_H-M   'P 1'
#
loop_
_entity.id
_entity.type
_entity.pdbx_description
1 polymer ?
#
loop_
_entity_poly.entity_id
_entity_poly.type
_entity_poly.pdbx_seq_one_letter_code
_entity_poly.pdbx_strand_id
1 'polypeptide(L)'
;RFGTIDDEAIKHYGILLVLNYGKGERMLKVEISNRQYDNHYEIRNLAGTDIRVMKMPDMFAHKLCAMGERISPRDVFDCWFFLNNHTEINEQIVIERTGMGVSDYALACVEKLRAASPKMLMQGLGEVIDNKTKVFVRSKLIEETATALELFAAIPLIATEE
;
A
#
# COMPACT_ATOMS: atom_id res chain seq x y z
N ARG A 1 -14.35 -30.27 -2.76
CA ARG A 1 -15.43 -29.61 -2.00
C ARG A 1 -15.17 -28.13 -2.09
N PHE A 2 -16.06 -27.40 -2.70
CA PHE A 2 -15.97 -25.94 -2.76
C PHE A 2 -16.35 -25.39 -1.37
N GLY A 3 -15.68 -24.31 -0.94
CA GLY A 3 -16.00 -23.62 0.31
C GLY A 3 -17.40 -23.00 0.29
N THR A 4 -17.83 -22.47 1.43
CA THR A 4 -19.07 -21.69 1.56
C THR A 4 -18.73 -20.20 1.61
N ILE A 5 -19.65 -19.35 1.18
CA ILE A 5 -19.55 -17.91 1.44
C ILE A 5 -19.98 -17.69 2.89
N ASP A 6 -19.05 -17.14 3.69
CA ASP A 6 -19.25 -16.92 5.12
C ASP A 6 -19.71 -15.49 5.40
N ASP A 7 -19.27 -14.56 4.55
CA ASP A 7 -19.68 -13.15 4.61
C ASP A 7 -19.65 -12.54 3.21
N GLU A 8 -20.62 -11.67 2.93
CA GLU A 8 -20.69 -10.88 1.70
C GLU A 8 -21.17 -9.47 2.00
N ALA A 9 -20.57 -8.48 1.37
CA ALA A 9 -20.98 -7.10 1.50
C ALA A 9 -20.78 -6.32 0.21
N ILE A 10 -21.80 -5.60 -0.21
CA ILE A 10 -21.70 -4.57 -1.24
C ILE A 10 -21.37 -3.25 -0.51
N LYS A 11 -20.18 -2.73 -0.76
CA LYS A 11 -19.69 -1.48 -0.19
C LYS A 11 -19.82 -0.36 -1.23
N HIS A 12 -19.77 0.90 -0.76
CA HIS A 12 -19.84 2.05 -1.67
C HIS A 12 -18.82 1.99 -2.81
N TYR A 13 -17.62 1.48 -2.54
CA TYR A 13 -16.54 1.38 -3.52
C TYR A 13 -16.12 -0.05 -3.86
N GLY A 14 -16.98 -1.05 -3.68
CA GLY A 14 -16.60 -2.40 -4.06
C GLY A 14 -17.45 -3.51 -3.46
N ILE A 15 -17.00 -4.73 -3.68
CA ILE A 15 -17.61 -5.95 -3.20
C ILE A 15 -16.61 -6.68 -2.31
N LEU A 16 -17.09 -7.20 -1.19
CA LEU A 16 -16.34 -8.07 -0.28
C LEU A 16 -16.99 -9.45 -0.29
N LEU A 17 -16.17 -10.48 -0.43
CA LEU A 17 -16.56 -11.87 -0.24
C LEU A 17 -15.57 -12.53 0.72
N VAL A 18 -16.07 -13.28 1.68
CA VAL A 18 -15.27 -14.12 2.57
C VAL A 18 -15.62 -15.58 2.34
N LEU A 19 -14.65 -16.34 1.87
CA LEU A 19 -14.80 -17.74 1.54
C LEU A 19 -14.23 -18.60 2.66
N ASN A 20 -15.03 -19.55 3.14
CA ASN A 20 -14.66 -20.52 4.17
C ASN A 20 -14.49 -21.90 3.54
N TYR A 21 -13.30 -22.48 3.67
CA TYR A 21 -12.95 -23.79 3.10
C TYR A 21 -13.13 -24.94 4.09
N GLY A 22 -13.51 -24.66 5.34
CA GLY A 22 -13.77 -25.65 6.37
C GLY A 22 -12.97 -25.42 7.65
N LYS A 23 -13.24 -26.29 8.63
CA LYS A 23 -12.64 -26.16 9.97
C LYS A 23 -11.12 -26.37 9.92
N GLY A 24 -10.39 -25.38 10.40
CA GLY A 24 -8.92 -25.40 10.44
C GLY A 24 -8.24 -24.73 9.23
N GLU A 25 -9.00 -24.40 8.19
CA GLU A 25 -8.47 -23.69 7.02
C GLU A 25 -8.60 -22.17 7.21
N ARG A 26 -7.68 -21.42 6.58
CA ARG A 26 -7.76 -19.96 6.57
C ARG A 26 -8.85 -19.52 5.61
N MET A 27 -9.69 -18.59 6.04
CA MET A 27 -10.67 -17.95 5.17
C MET A 27 -9.98 -17.10 4.11
N LEU A 28 -10.49 -17.15 2.88
CA LEU A 28 -10.05 -16.28 1.80
C LEU A 28 -10.98 -15.08 1.70
N LYS A 29 -10.40 -13.90 1.87
CA LYS A 29 -11.08 -12.62 1.65
C LYS A 29 -10.80 -12.13 0.23
N VAL A 30 -11.85 -11.94 -0.55
CA VAL A 30 -11.80 -11.35 -1.88
C VAL A 30 -12.44 -9.97 -1.80
N GLU A 31 -11.66 -8.94 -2.11
CA GLU A 31 -12.16 -7.57 -2.24
C GLU A 31 -11.99 -7.09 -3.66
N ILE A 32 -13.09 -6.64 -4.26
CA ILE A 32 -13.12 -6.05 -5.60
C ILE A 32 -13.42 -4.57 -5.42
N SER A 33 -12.47 -3.71 -5.81
CA SER A 33 -12.68 -2.27 -5.81
C SER A 33 -13.26 -1.81 -7.15
N ASN A 34 -14.28 -0.96 -7.09
CA ASN A 34 -14.84 -0.29 -8.27
C ASN A 34 -14.36 1.18 -8.40
N ARG A 35 -13.38 1.60 -7.58
CA ARG A 35 -12.72 2.89 -7.77
C ARG A 35 -11.94 2.86 -9.08
N GLN A 36 -12.19 3.85 -9.91
CA GLN A 36 -11.50 3.99 -11.18
C GLN A 36 -10.49 5.14 -11.07
N TYR A 37 -9.24 4.82 -11.41
CA TYR A 37 -8.16 5.75 -11.62
C TYR A 37 -7.51 5.39 -12.94
N ASP A 38 -6.79 6.31 -13.55
CA ASP A 38 -6.03 6.01 -14.77
C ASP A 38 -4.79 5.17 -14.44
N ASN A 39 -5.05 3.89 -14.23
CA ASN A 39 -4.05 2.93 -13.81
C ASN A 39 -3.39 2.24 -15.00
N HIS A 40 -2.07 2.09 -14.93
CA HIS A 40 -1.29 1.36 -15.91
C HIS A 40 -1.05 -0.08 -15.45
N TYR A 41 -1.14 -1.01 -16.38
CA TYR A 41 -0.99 -2.44 -16.15
C TYR A 41 0.03 -3.05 -17.08
N GLU A 42 0.59 -4.17 -16.66
CA GLU A 42 1.44 -5.03 -17.49
C GLU A 42 1.04 -6.50 -17.31
N ILE A 43 1.43 -7.33 -18.26
CA ILE A 43 1.25 -8.78 -18.13
C ILE A 43 2.50 -9.38 -17.54
N ARG A 44 2.32 -10.18 -16.50
CA ARG A 44 3.38 -10.94 -15.82
C ARG A 44 3.02 -12.42 -15.79
N ASN A 45 3.99 -13.29 -16.04
CA ASN A 45 3.81 -14.72 -15.86
C ASN A 45 4.05 -15.13 -14.42
N LEU A 46 3.03 -15.69 -13.79
CA LEU A 46 3.12 -16.26 -12.44
C LEU A 46 2.80 -17.76 -12.50
N ALA A 47 3.81 -18.58 -12.23
CA ALA A 47 3.68 -20.03 -12.21
C ALA A 47 3.02 -20.62 -13.48
N GLY A 48 3.38 -20.10 -14.65
CA GLY A 48 2.84 -20.55 -15.95
C GLY A 48 1.52 -19.89 -16.37
N THR A 49 0.97 -18.98 -15.56
CA THR A 49 -0.26 -18.25 -15.87
C THR A 49 0.04 -16.78 -16.08
N ASP A 50 -0.42 -16.22 -17.18
CA ASP A 50 -0.31 -14.80 -17.45
C ASP A 50 -1.38 -14.04 -16.66
N ILE A 51 -0.92 -13.11 -15.83
CA ILE A 51 -1.77 -12.26 -15.00
C ILE A 51 -1.53 -10.79 -15.32
N ARG A 52 -2.60 -10.00 -15.23
CA ARG A 52 -2.53 -8.55 -15.36
C ARG A 52 -2.20 -7.95 -14.01
N VAL A 53 -1.06 -7.26 -13.89
CA VAL A 53 -0.62 -6.61 -12.67
C VAL A 53 -0.50 -5.10 -12.86
N MET A 54 -0.78 -4.33 -11.82
CA MET A 54 -0.59 -2.88 -11.83
C MET A 54 0.90 -2.56 -11.85
N LYS A 55 1.30 -1.54 -12.60
CA LYS A 55 2.69 -1.07 -12.62
C LYS A 55 3.11 -0.50 -11.27
N MET A 56 4.39 -0.62 -10.96
CA MET A 56 4.97 -0.19 -9.68
C MET A 56 4.73 1.29 -9.34
N PRO A 57 4.85 2.25 -10.30
CA PRO A 57 4.57 3.66 -10.02
C PRO A 57 3.14 3.92 -9.55
N ASP A 58 2.15 3.24 -10.14
CA ASP A 58 0.75 3.37 -9.76
C ASP A 58 0.50 2.71 -8.39
N MET A 59 1.11 1.55 -8.16
CA MET A 59 1.04 0.87 -6.86
C MET A 59 1.59 1.75 -5.75
N PHE A 60 2.74 2.40 -5.97
CA PHE A 60 3.34 3.30 -5.00
C PHE A 60 2.42 4.50 -4.73
N ALA A 61 1.88 5.15 -5.76
CA ALA A 61 0.94 6.26 -5.60
C ALA A 61 -0.28 5.87 -4.75
N HIS A 62 -0.88 4.72 -5.05
CA HIS A 62 -2.00 4.21 -4.26
C HIS A 62 -1.62 3.89 -2.81
N LYS A 63 -0.42 3.36 -2.56
CA LYS A 63 0.06 3.04 -1.20
C LYS A 63 0.38 4.29 -0.40
N LEU A 64 0.98 5.30 -1.03
CA LEU A 64 1.23 6.60 -0.41
C LEU A 64 -0.09 7.27 0.01
N CYS A 65 -1.09 7.29 -0.88
CA CYS A 65 -2.40 7.83 -0.56
C CYS A 65 -3.09 7.05 0.57
N ALA A 66 -3.07 5.71 0.52
CA ALA A 66 -3.66 4.89 1.58
C ALA A 66 -3.00 5.09 2.93
N MET A 67 -1.68 5.24 2.97
CA MET A 67 -0.92 5.55 4.18
C MET A 67 -1.31 6.92 4.75
N GLY A 68 -1.49 7.94 3.91
CA GLY A 68 -1.93 9.26 4.35
C GLY A 68 -3.39 9.32 4.79
N GLU A 69 -4.27 8.48 4.24
CA GLU A 69 -5.66 8.35 4.68
C GLU A 69 -5.75 7.69 6.07
N ARG A 70 -4.92 6.66 6.29
CA ARG A 70 -4.87 5.91 7.55
C ARG A 70 -3.47 5.33 7.75
N ILE A 71 -2.89 5.49 8.91
CA ILE A 71 -1.62 4.84 9.22
C ILE A 71 -1.88 3.35 9.48
N SER A 72 -1.53 2.51 8.51
CA SER A 72 -1.58 1.05 8.67
C SER A 72 -0.16 0.48 8.52
N PRO A 73 0.20 -0.54 9.33
CA PRO A 73 1.56 -1.11 9.28
C PRO A 73 1.98 -1.59 7.89
N ARG A 74 1.03 -2.17 7.15
CA ARG A 74 1.28 -2.69 5.80
C ARG A 74 1.56 -1.55 4.81
N ASP A 75 0.73 -0.50 4.83
CA ASP A 75 0.89 0.61 3.91
C ASP A 75 2.18 1.39 4.20
N VAL A 76 2.56 1.53 5.48
CA VAL A 76 3.87 2.12 5.86
C VAL A 76 5.03 1.26 5.37
N PHE A 77 4.96 -0.07 5.55
CA PHE A 77 5.99 -0.98 5.08
C PHE A 77 6.11 -0.98 3.55
N ASP A 78 4.97 -0.97 2.84
CA ASP A 78 4.95 -0.91 1.38
C ASP A 78 5.55 0.42 0.87
N CYS A 79 5.21 1.56 1.48
CA CYS A 79 5.80 2.86 1.14
C CYS A 79 7.32 2.88 1.41
N TRP A 80 7.76 2.37 2.57
CA TRP A 80 9.19 2.21 2.87
C TRP A 80 9.89 1.38 1.80
N PHE A 81 9.30 0.26 1.38
CA PHE A 81 9.83 -0.60 0.32
C PHE A 81 9.99 0.14 -1.00
N PHE A 82 8.95 0.85 -1.46
CA PHE A 82 9.01 1.61 -2.72
C PHE A 82 10.08 2.71 -2.68
N LEU A 83 10.14 3.46 -1.58
CA LEU A 83 11.14 4.54 -1.39
C LEU A 83 12.57 3.99 -1.42
N ASN A 84 12.84 2.89 -0.70
CA ASN A 84 14.18 2.30 -0.67
C ASN A 84 14.60 1.62 -1.98
N ASN A 85 13.64 1.26 -2.83
CA ASN A 85 13.91 0.76 -4.18
C ASN A 85 13.92 1.87 -5.24
N HIS A 86 13.87 3.14 -4.84
CA HIS A 86 13.83 4.29 -5.75
C HIS A 86 12.74 4.14 -6.82
N THR A 87 11.60 3.59 -6.43
CA THR A 87 10.48 3.40 -7.34
C THR A 87 9.90 4.76 -7.73
N GLU A 88 9.73 4.99 -9.02
CA GLU A 88 9.01 6.15 -9.52
C GLU A 88 7.57 6.15 -9.00
N ILE A 89 6.96 7.33 -8.92
CA ILE A 89 5.57 7.48 -8.49
C ILE A 89 4.73 8.08 -9.61
N ASN A 90 3.50 7.59 -9.78
CA ASN A 90 2.52 8.23 -10.64
C ASN A 90 1.87 9.40 -9.90
N GLU A 91 2.37 10.61 -10.18
CA GLU A 91 1.93 11.85 -9.54
C GLU A 91 0.46 12.15 -9.79
N GLN A 92 -0.01 11.87 -11.02
CA GLN A 92 -1.39 12.14 -11.40
C GLN A 92 -2.39 11.42 -10.48
N ILE A 93 -2.12 10.17 -10.11
CA ILE A 93 -2.94 9.41 -9.17
C ILE A 93 -2.97 10.08 -7.79
N VAL A 94 -1.82 10.60 -7.31
CA VAL A 94 -1.78 11.30 -6.01
C VAL A 94 -2.61 12.57 -6.07
N ILE A 95 -2.44 13.37 -7.12
CA ILE A 95 -3.20 14.63 -7.31
C ILE A 95 -4.71 14.34 -7.40
N GLU A 96 -5.11 13.36 -8.19
CA GLU A 96 -6.55 12.99 -8.34
C GLU A 96 -7.18 12.53 -7.02
N ARG A 97 -6.42 11.79 -6.20
CA ARG A 97 -6.93 11.26 -4.93
C ARG A 97 -6.95 12.26 -3.79
N THR A 98 -6.00 13.19 -3.78
CA THR A 98 -5.72 14.03 -2.61
C THR A 98 -5.93 15.51 -2.86
N GLY A 99 -5.92 15.94 -4.13
CA GLY A 99 -5.91 17.35 -4.51
C GLY A 99 -4.59 18.05 -4.21
N MET A 100 -3.53 17.32 -3.83
CA MET A 100 -2.22 17.86 -3.44
C MET A 100 -1.13 17.37 -4.39
N GLY A 101 -0.10 18.19 -4.57
CA GLY A 101 1.15 17.74 -5.20
C GLY A 101 1.83 16.65 -4.37
N VAL A 102 2.61 15.79 -5.04
CA VAL A 102 3.23 14.62 -4.40
C VAL A 102 4.14 15.00 -3.25
N SER A 103 4.98 16.03 -3.43
CA SER A 103 5.92 16.48 -2.40
C SER A 103 5.19 17.01 -1.16
N ASP A 104 4.15 17.83 -1.35
CA ASP A 104 3.36 18.37 -0.24
C ASP A 104 2.61 17.25 0.50
N TYR A 105 2.07 16.29 -0.26
CA TYR A 105 1.39 15.15 0.34
C TYR A 105 2.34 14.23 1.09
N ALA A 106 3.55 14.02 0.57
CA ALA A 106 4.59 13.25 1.26
C ALA A 106 4.95 13.88 2.61
N LEU A 107 5.13 15.21 2.66
CA LEU A 107 5.40 15.94 3.91
C LEU A 107 4.22 15.84 4.90
N ALA A 108 2.99 15.95 4.43
CA ALA A 108 1.81 15.73 5.27
C ALA A 108 1.75 14.30 5.83
N CYS A 109 2.21 13.32 5.07
CA CYS A 109 2.34 11.93 5.55
C CYS A 109 3.41 11.79 6.63
N VAL A 110 4.54 12.52 6.54
CA VAL A 110 5.60 12.53 7.58
C VAL A 110 5.04 12.99 8.93
N GLU A 111 4.28 14.08 8.95
CA GLU A 111 3.66 14.57 10.18
C GLU A 111 2.75 13.51 10.82
N LYS A 112 1.90 12.86 10.02
CA LYS A 112 1.02 11.79 10.50
C LYS A 112 1.78 10.57 10.99
N LEU A 113 2.87 10.16 10.31
CA LEU A 113 3.71 9.05 10.70
C LEU A 113 4.35 9.28 12.07
N ARG A 114 4.94 10.46 12.29
CA ARG A 114 5.59 10.81 13.55
C ARG A 114 4.61 10.95 14.73
N ALA A 115 3.35 11.29 14.44
CA ALA A 115 2.29 11.29 15.42
C ALA A 115 1.74 9.90 15.77
N ALA A 116 2.04 8.88 14.96
CA ALA A 116 1.52 7.53 15.11
C ALA A 116 2.19 6.77 16.26
N SER A 117 1.40 6.00 17.02
CA SER A 117 1.95 5.15 18.08
C SER A 117 2.65 3.91 17.51
N PRO A 118 3.88 3.58 17.95
CA PRO A 118 4.58 2.35 17.53
C PRO A 118 3.78 1.06 17.80
N LYS A 119 2.89 1.08 18.81
CA LYS A 119 2.03 -0.07 19.10
C LYS A 119 1.04 -0.39 17.98
N MET A 120 0.59 0.63 17.24
CA MET A 120 -0.33 0.44 16.11
C MET A 120 0.34 -0.34 14.97
N LEU A 121 1.65 -0.18 14.78
CA LEU A 121 2.39 -0.83 13.70
C LEU A 121 2.58 -2.35 13.89
N MET A 122 2.31 -2.88 15.08
CA MET A 122 2.42 -4.32 15.31
C MET A 122 1.15 -5.10 14.98
N GLN A 123 0.04 -4.41 14.79
CA GLN A 123 -1.24 -5.04 14.47
C GLN A 123 -1.29 -5.36 12.97
N GLY A 124 -1.39 -6.64 12.61
CA GLY A 124 -1.62 -7.07 11.24
C GLY A 124 -0.39 -7.46 10.41
N LEU A 125 0.84 -7.23 10.88
CA LEU A 125 2.07 -7.73 10.23
C LEU A 125 2.58 -9.05 10.86
N GLY A 126 2.14 -9.38 12.07
CA GLY A 126 2.78 -10.37 12.94
C GLY A 126 2.84 -11.80 12.43
N GLU A 127 2.02 -12.18 11.45
CA GLU A 127 1.99 -13.54 10.90
C GLU A 127 2.80 -13.70 9.60
N VAL A 128 3.15 -12.60 8.95
CA VAL A 128 3.72 -12.61 7.58
C VAL A 128 5.21 -12.34 7.58
N ILE A 129 5.76 -11.79 8.66
CA ILE A 129 7.16 -11.33 8.72
C ILE A 129 7.98 -12.13 9.73
N ASP A 130 9.27 -12.33 9.42
CA ASP A 130 10.23 -12.98 10.30
C ASP A 130 10.57 -12.12 11.53
N ASN A 131 11.33 -12.70 12.48
CA ASN A 131 11.67 -12.01 13.72
C ASN A 131 12.56 -10.78 13.52
N LYS A 132 13.44 -10.77 12.51
CA LYS A 132 14.29 -9.61 12.20
C LYS A 132 13.45 -8.45 11.68
N THR A 133 12.55 -8.73 10.76
CA THR A 133 11.60 -7.74 10.23
C THR A 133 10.67 -7.22 11.33
N LYS A 134 10.26 -8.05 12.29
CA LYS A 134 9.46 -7.58 13.45
C LYS A 134 10.22 -6.56 14.30
N VAL A 135 11.50 -6.80 14.56
CA VAL A 135 12.35 -5.84 15.31
C VAL A 135 12.47 -4.53 14.53
N PHE A 136 12.76 -4.60 13.23
CA PHE A 136 12.84 -3.44 12.37
C PHE A 136 11.54 -2.61 12.37
N VAL A 137 10.39 -3.26 12.16
CA VAL A 137 9.08 -2.59 12.16
C VAL A 137 8.82 -1.87 13.48
N ARG A 138 9.18 -2.49 14.61
CA ARG A 138 8.98 -1.89 15.93
C ARG A 138 9.85 -0.68 16.21
N SER A 139 11.09 -0.71 15.76
CA SER A 139 12.12 0.23 16.22
C SER A 139 12.48 1.29 15.19
N LYS A 140 12.31 1.02 13.89
CA LYS A 140 12.88 1.87 12.84
C LYS A 140 11.93 2.26 11.73
N LEU A 141 10.92 1.44 11.42
CA LEU A 141 10.10 1.61 10.23
C LEU A 141 9.49 3.02 10.10
N ILE A 142 8.95 3.59 11.19
CA ILE A 142 8.38 4.95 11.16
C ILE A 142 9.43 5.98 10.76
N GLU A 143 10.54 6.01 11.49
CA GLU A 143 11.57 7.03 11.27
C GLU A 143 12.27 6.87 9.92
N GLU A 144 12.56 5.64 9.51
CA GLU A 144 13.16 5.40 8.19
C GLU A 144 12.20 5.78 7.06
N THR A 145 10.90 5.47 7.20
CA THR A 145 9.90 5.89 6.20
C THR A 145 9.72 7.40 6.18
N ALA A 146 9.65 8.04 7.35
CA ALA A 146 9.52 9.49 7.45
C ALA A 146 10.73 10.21 6.82
N THR A 147 11.94 9.77 7.16
CA THR A 147 13.18 10.33 6.60
C THR A 147 13.25 10.13 5.08
N ALA A 148 12.90 8.93 4.60
CA ALA A 148 12.88 8.65 3.17
C ALA A 148 11.84 9.52 2.42
N LEU A 149 10.67 9.80 3.02
CA LEU A 149 9.67 10.71 2.46
C LEU A 149 10.15 12.16 2.45
N GLU A 150 10.85 12.62 3.49
CA GLU A 150 11.45 13.97 3.51
C GLU A 150 12.49 14.13 2.40
N LEU A 151 13.37 13.13 2.22
CA LEU A 151 14.35 13.14 1.14
C LEU A 151 13.67 13.11 -0.23
N PHE A 152 12.66 12.26 -0.39
CA PHE A 152 11.87 12.17 -1.62
C PHE A 152 11.20 13.51 -1.95
N ALA A 153 10.58 14.19 -0.97
CA ALA A 153 9.93 15.47 -1.17
C ALA A 153 10.90 16.62 -1.47
N ALA A 154 12.16 16.51 -1.02
CA ALA A 154 13.20 17.51 -1.24
C ALA A 154 13.86 17.41 -2.63
N ILE A 155 13.73 16.27 -3.33
CA ILE A 155 14.25 16.09 -4.67
C ILE A 155 13.27 16.77 -5.64
N PRO A 156 13.72 17.80 -6.41
CA PRO A 156 12.86 18.36 -7.45
C PRO A 156 12.49 17.23 -8.43
N LEU A 157 11.21 17.02 -8.65
CA LEU A 157 10.76 16.13 -9.69
C LEU A 157 11.22 16.75 -11.01
N ILE A 158 12.20 16.12 -11.64
CA ILE A 158 12.68 16.56 -12.96
C ILE A 158 11.52 16.22 -13.90
N ALA A 159 10.82 17.26 -14.34
CA ALA A 159 9.87 17.12 -15.42
C ALA A 159 10.62 16.52 -16.61
N THR A 160 10.32 15.28 -16.96
CA THR A 160 10.73 14.72 -18.24
C THR A 160 9.96 15.50 -19.29
N GLU A 161 10.60 16.50 -19.86
CA GLU A 161 10.13 17.13 -21.10
C GLU A 161 10.17 16.03 -22.18
N GLU A 162 8.99 15.56 -22.61
CA GLU A 162 8.81 14.85 -23.86
C GLU A 162 8.63 15.86 -25.01
#